data_be9b205caf52a8ae950d38787712354f
#
_entry.id   be9b205caf52a8ae950d38787712354f
#
_cell.length_a   1.000
_cell.length_b   1.000
_cell.length_c   1.000
_cell.angle_alpha   90.00
_cell.angle_beta   90.00
_cell.angle_gamma   90.00
#
_symmetry.space_group_name_H-M   'P 1'
#
loop_
_entity.id
_entity.type
_entity.pdbx_description
1 polymer ?
#
loop_
_entity_poly.entity_id
_entity_poly.type
_entity_poly.pdbx_seq_one_letter_code
_entity_poly.pdbx_strand_id
1 'polypeptide(L)'
;MLHRAKKLNPDTVVAAVGCYAQVGKEELKKDPLIDLIIGNNKKKDLIPILEKYFEGHRRDAEVLDLSSGSEYEALHVRHLNEHTRAYIKVQDGCNQFCSYCIIPYARGRVRSRDMEDVLSEIRGLARNGCREFVITGIHVCSYGTDLDGDKGLIDLLEEIGKVGGVDRIRLGSLEPGIITEDFVKRLQSIEQFCPHFHLSLQSGCDATLK
;
A
#
# COMPACT_ATOMS: atom_id res chain seq x y z
N MET A 1 2.78 19.48 17.47
CA MET A 1 3.72 19.59 16.33
C MET A 1 3.30 20.72 15.37
N LEU A 2 2.08 20.78 14.85
CA LEU A 2 1.62 21.80 13.88
C LEU A 2 1.74 23.23 14.39
N HIS A 3 1.25 23.54 15.60
CA HIS A 3 1.43 24.84 16.25
C HIS A 3 2.88 25.31 16.28
N ARG A 4 3.83 24.39 16.54
CA ARG A 4 5.26 24.73 16.56
C ARG A 4 5.77 25.07 15.16
N ALA A 5 5.36 24.36 14.14
CA ALA A 5 5.74 24.63 12.75
C ALA A 5 5.25 26.01 12.30
N LYS A 6 3.95 26.31 12.48
CA LYS A 6 3.37 27.65 12.16
C LYS A 6 3.95 28.79 13.01
N LYS A 7 4.36 28.50 14.28
CA LYS A 7 5.02 29.50 15.14
C LYS A 7 6.43 29.84 14.65
N LEU A 8 7.17 28.84 14.15
CA LEU A 8 8.53 29.03 13.62
C LEU A 8 8.52 29.73 12.26
N ASN A 9 7.57 29.41 11.43
CA ASN A 9 7.33 30.08 10.15
C ASN A 9 5.82 30.12 9.88
N PRO A 10 5.18 31.32 9.98
CA PRO A 10 3.75 31.50 9.71
C PRO A 10 3.32 31.08 8.29
N ASP A 11 4.23 31.16 7.32
CA ASP A 11 3.99 30.81 5.91
C ASP A 11 4.11 29.29 5.64
N THR A 12 4.40 28.49 6.69
CA THR A 12 4.46 27.02 6.55
C THR A 12 3.11 26.47 6.07
N VAL A 13 3.10 25.77 4.95
CA VAL A 13 1.94 25.01 4.46
C VAL A 13 1.85 23.69 5.21
N VAL A 14 0.68 23.39 5.75
CA VAL A 14 0.38 22.16 6.47
C VAL A 14 -0.60 21.32 5.65
N ALA A 15 -0.12 20.20 5.12
CA ALA A 15 -0.94 19.24 4.41
C ALA A 15 -1.16 17.96 5.26
N ALA A 16 -2.40 17.65 5.58
CA ALA A 16 -2.79 16.38 6.17
C ALA A 16 -3.01 15.34 5.05
N VAL A 17 -2.26 14.23 5.07
CA VAL A 17 -2.28 13.24 3.99
C VAL A 17 -2.48 11.82 4.53
N GLY A 18 -3.27 11.00 3.84
CA GLY A 18 -3.39 9.56 4.12
C GLY A 18 -4.65 9.16 4.87
N CYS A 19 -4.57 8.03 5.63
CA CYS A 19 -5.76 7.37 6.19
C CYS A 19 -6.56 8.27 7.15
N TYR A 20 -5.90 9.03 8.02
CA TYR A 20 -6.60 9.93 8.91
C TYR A 20 -7.25 11.10 8.14
N ALA A 21 -6.56 11.63 7.12
CA ALA A 21 -7.14 12.63 6.23
C ALA A 21 -8.37 12.10 5.47
N GLN A 22 -8.37 10.80 5.12
CA GLN A 22 -9.48 10.15 4.46
C GLN A 22 -10.73 10.06 5.34
N VAL A 23 -10.59 9.61 6.59
CA VAL A 23 -11.74 9.35 7.47
C VAL A 23 -12.12 10.54 8.35
N GLY A 24 -11.16 11.40 8.71
CA GLY A 24 -11.32 12.56 9.59
C GLY A 24 -11.48 13.89 8.84
N LYS A 25 -11.81 13.88 7.55
CA LYS A 25 -11.91 15.08 6.69
C LYS A 25 -12.69 16.22 7.33
N GLU A 26 -13.87 15.94 7.89
CA GLU A 26 -14.76 16.97 8.43
C GLU A 26 -14.24 17.56 9.75
N GLU A 27 -13.48 16.79 10.51
CA GLU A 27 -12.79 17.25 11.72
C GLU A 27 -11.57 18.12 11.35
N LEU A 28 -10.75 17.64 10.41
CA LEU A 28 -9.56 18.34 9.94
C LEU A 28 -9.87 19.68 9.28
N LYS A 29 -11.01 19.81 8.59
CA LYS A 29 -11.46 21.10 8.03
C LYS A 29 -11.68 22.18 9.10
N LYS A 30 -11.99 21.79 10.33
CA LYS A 30 -12.22 22.72 11.44
C LYS A 30 -10.91 23.25 12.03
N ASP A 31 -9.80 22.54 11.85
CA ASP A 31 -8.50 22.96 12.35
C ASP A 31 -7.91 24.08 11.47
N PRO A 32 -7.75 25.31 11.98
CA PRO A 32 -7.23 26.45 11.20
C PRO A 32 -5.76 26.28 10.80
N LEU A 33 -5.04 25.35 11.40
CA LEU A 33 -3.62 25.11 11.10
C LEU A 33 -3.41 24.24 9.87
N ILE A 34 -4.46 23.56 9.39
CA ILE A 34 -4.38 22.67 8.24
C ILE A 34 -4.81 23.42 6.99
N ASP A 35 -3.90 23.52 6.04
CA ASP A 35 -4.13 24.22 4.78
C ASP A 35 -4.70 23.29 3.70
N LEU A 36 -4.23 22.03 3.66
CA LEU A 36 -4.65 21.03 2.67
C LEU A 36 -5.00 19.71 3.34
N ILE A 37 -6.02 19.03 2.81
CA ILE A 37 -6.43 17.68 3.24
C ILE A 37 -6.45 16.79 2.01
N ILE A 38 -5.58 15.76 1.99
CA ILE A 38 -5.38 14.87 0.84
C ILE A 38 -5.64 13.44 1.28
N GLY A 39 -6.71 12.84 0.77
CA GLY A 39 -7.10 11.47 1.07
C GLY A 39 -6.19 10.42 0.40
N ASN A 40 -6.52 9.16 0.63
CA ASN A 40 -5.93 8.05 -0.11
C ASN A 40 -6.37 8.11 -1.59
N ASN A 41 -5.57 7.56 -2.51
CA ASN A 41 -5.76 7.65 -3.96
C ASN A 41 -5.66 9.08 -4.57
N LYS A 42 -5.09 10.03 -3.81
CA LYS A 42 -4.79 11.38 -4.28
C LYS A 42 -3.36 11.81 -4.00
N LYS A 43 -2.51 10.87 -3.52
CA LYS A 43 -1.11 11.18 -3.18
C LYS A 43 -0.25 11.46 -4.41
N LYS A 44 -0.57 10.83 -5.55
CA LYS A 44 0.08 11.13 -6.84
C LYS A 44 -0.13 12.57 -7.29
N ASP A 45 -1.24 13.18 -6.87
CA ASP A 45 -1.63 14.54 -7.24
C ASP A 45 -1.09 15.58 -6.24
N LEU A 46 -0.26 15.19 -5.26
CA LEU A 46 0.26 16.08 -4.22
C LEU A 46 0.93 17.35 -4.78
N ILE A 47 1.79 17.19 -5.79
CA ILE A 47 2.51 18.34 -6.38
C ILE A 47 1.55 19.30 -7.09
N PRO A 48 0.68 18.86 -8.01
CA PRO A 48 -0.34 19.73 -8.62
C PRO A 48 -1.25 20.41 -7.59
N ILE A 49 -1.63 19.72 -6.50
CA ILE A 49 -2.45 20.29 -5.44
C ILE A 49 -1.69 21.42 -4.70
N LEU A 50 -0.40 21.21 -4.41
CA LEU A 50 0.46 22.24 -3.79
C LEU A 50 0.65 23.43 -4.73
N GLU A 51 0.90 23.23 -6.01
CA GLU A 51 1.04 24.30 -7.01
C GLU A 51 -0.23 25.16 -7.06
N LYS A 52 -1.40 24.54 -7.18
CA LYS A 52 -2.70 25.23 -7.12
C LYS A 52 -2.90 26.01 -5.82
N TYR A 53 -2.46 25.44 -4.68
CA TYR A 53 -2.52 26.15 -3.41
C TYR A 53 -1.66 27.42 -3.42
N PHE A 54 -0.43 27.34 -3.91
CA PHE A 54 0.48 28.49 -3.97
C PHE A 54 0.01 29.60 -4.92
N GLU A 55 -0.75 29.26 -5.97
CA GLU A 55 -1.35 30.27 -6.87
C GLU A 55 -2.49 31.05 -6.20
N GLY A 56 -3.32 30.39 -5.40
CA GLY A 56 -4.54 30.97 -4.86
C GLY A 56 -4.62 31.09 -3.33
N HIS A 57 -3.71 30.46 -2.60
CA HIS A 57 -3.69 30.35 -1.12
C HIS A 57 -5.04 29.91 -0.51
N ARG A 58 -5.79 29.07 -1.23
CA ARG A 58 -7.11 28.58 -0.79
C ARG A 58 -6.97 27.23 -0.12
N ARG A 59 -7.50 27.12 1.09
CA ARG A 59 -7.65 25.83 1.78
C ARG A 59 -8.52 24.90 0.95
N ASP A 60 -8.08 23.66 0.76
CA ASP A 60 -8.78 22.67 -0.05
C ASP A 60 -8.74 21.27 0.57
N ALA A 61 -9.67 20.40 0.15
CA ALA A 61 -9.78 19.05 0.64
C ALA A 61 -10.07 18.09 -0.52
N GLU A 62 -9.01 17.45 -1.03
CA GLU A 62 -9.04 16.47 -2.10
C GLU A 62 -9.15 15.04 -1.51
N VAL A 63 -10.37 14.60 -1.24
CA VAL A 63 -10.67 13.30 -0.65
C VAL A 63 -11.74 12.60 -1.46
N LEU A 64 -11.38 11.47 -2.08
CA LEU A 64 -12.28 10.65 -2.89
C LEU A 64 -13.13 9.73 -2.01
N ASP A 65 -14.33 9.40 -2.47
CA ASP A 65 -15.07 8.28 -1.93
C ASP A 65 -14.46 6.97 -2.47
N LEU A 66 -13.95 6.15 -1.55
CA LEU A 66 -13.32 4.86 -1.87
C LEU A 66 -14.25 3.66 -1.64
N SER A 67 -15.51 3.90 -1.25
CA SER A 67 -16.49 2.84 -0.93
C SER A 67 -16.96 2.07 -2.17
N SER A 68 -17.07 2.75 -3.30
CA SER A 68 -17.57 2.21 -4.57
C SER A 68 -16.49 1.53 -5.44
N GLY A 69 -15.29 1.40 -4.92
CA GLY A 69 -14.13 0.96 -5.69
C GLY A 69 -13.42 2.13 -6.41
N SER A 70 -12.16 1.96 -6.65
CA SER A 70 -11.32 2.91 -7.39
C SER A 70 -10.12 2.15 -7.94
N GLU A 71 -9.48 2.70 -8.96
CA GLU A 71 -8.25 2.14 -9.50
C GLU A 71 -7.11 2.15 -8.48
N TYR A 72 -6.15 1.25 -8.65
CA TYR A 72 -4.94 1.22 -7.84
C TYR A 72 -4.11 2.51 -8.08
N GLU A 73 -3.73 3.20 -7.00
CA GLU A 73 -2.86 4.37 -7.09
C GLU A 73 -1.40 3.91 -7.23
N ALA A 74 -0.88 3.87 -8.45
CA ALA A 74 0.51 3.50 -8.70
C ALA A 74 1.47 4.64 -8.30
N LEU A 75 2.37 4.33 -7.38
CA LEU A 75 3.48 5.19 -6.96
C LEU A 75 4.76 4.35 -7.09
N HIS A 76 5.53 4.58 -8.16
CA HIS A 76 6.72 3.79 -8.46
C HIS A 76 7.95 4.34 -7.76
N VAL A 77 8.77 3.44 -7.21
CA VAL A 77 10.11 3.76 -6.72
C VAL A 77 11.12 3.43 -7.83
N ARG A 78 11.81 4.43 -8.35
CA ARG A 78 12.76 4.25 -9.44
C ARG A 78 14.19 3.96 -8.97
N HIS A 79 14.58 4.50 -7.82
CA HIS A 79 15.91 4.34 -7.25
C HIS A 79 15.81 4.18 -5.73
N LEU A 80 16.62 3.29 -5.19
CA LEU A 80 16.86 3.15 -3.76
C LEU A 80 18.31 3.54 -3.51
N ASN A 81 18.53 4.72 -2.93
CA ASN A 81 19.85 5.13 -2.50
C ASN A 81 20.25 4.24 -1.30
N GLU A 82 21.40 3.56 -1.39
CA GLU A 82 22.03 2.81 -0.30
C GLU A 82 21.31 1.51 0.18
N HIS A 83 20.23 1.05 -0.49
CA HIS A 83 19.51 -0.15 -0.08
C HIS A 83 19.53 -1.23 -1.17
N THR A 84 19.84 -2.48 -0.75
CA THR A 84 19.72 -3.68 -1.59
C THR A 84 18.35 -4.35 -1.48
N ARG A 85 17.44 -3.82 -0.62
CA ARG A 85 16.09 -4.31 -0.36
C ARG A 85 15.04 -3.27 -0.76
N ALA A 86 14.02 -3.71 -1.50
CA ALA A 86 12.85 -2.91 -1.87
C ALA A 86 11.57 -3.48 -1.26
N TYR A 87 10.65 -2.59 -0.88
CA TYR A 87 9.28 -2.94 -0.51
C TYR A 87 8.37 -2.61 -1.68
N ILE A 88 7.75 -3.64 -2.25
CA ILE A 88 6.86 -3.52 -3.41
C ILE A 88 5.42 -3.71 -2.94
N LYS A 89 4.67 -2.64 -2.92
CA LYS A 89 3.25 -2.68 -2.61
C LYS A 89 2.48 -3.14 -3.85
N VAL A 90 1.84 -4.30 -3.76
CA VAL A 90 1.10 -4.91 -4.87
C VAL A 90 -0.42 -4.85 -4.70
N GLN A 91 -0.89 -4.50 -3.49
CA GLN A 91 -2.31 -4.52 -3.17
C GLN A 91 -2.65 -3.40 -2.17
N ASP A 92 -3.85 -2.78 -2.30
CA ASP A 92 -4.41 -1.81 -1.36
C ASP A 92 -5.88 -2.13 -1.07
N GLY A 93 -6.40 -1.56 0.02
CA GLY A 93 -7.77 -1.81 0.47
C GLY A 93 -7.98 -3.19 1.07
N CYS A 94 -9.17 -3.42 1.63
CA CYS A 94 -9.52 -4.70 2.25
C CYS A 94 -11.06 -4.87 2.30
N ASN A 95 -11.54 -6.09 2.05
CA ASN A 95 -12.96 -6.43 2.06
C ASN A 95 -13.38 -7.21 3.32
N GLN A 96 -12.49 -7.40 4.31
CA GLN A 96 -12.78 -8.24 5.49
C GLN A 96 -13.72 -7.58 6.50
N PHE A 97 -13.74 -6.25 6.61
CA PHE A 97 -14.59 -5.50 7.54
C PHE A 97 -14.56 -6.00 8.99
N CYS A 98 -13.36 -6.40 9.47
CA CYS A 98 -13.18 -6.81 10.87
C CYS A 98 -13.70 -5.72 11.82
N SER A 99 -14.37 -6.11 12.90
CA SER A 99 -15.12 -5.23 13.82
C SER A 99 -14.27 -4.07 14.42
N TYR A 100 -12.98 -4.26 14.56
CA TYR A 100 -12.03 -3.28 15.12
C TYR A 100 -11.26 -2.47 14.05
N CYS A 101 -11.48 -2.75 12.74
CA CYS A 101 -10.59 -2.27 11.69
C CYS A 101 -11.19 -1.12 10.88
N ILE A 102 -10.47 0.01 10.82
CA ILE A 102 -10.85 1.19 10.03
C ILE A 102 -10.44 1.07 8.54
N ILE A 103 -9.63 0.09 8.18
CA ILE A 103 -9.01 -0.02 6.85
C ILE A 103 -10.03 -0.01 5.70
N PRO A 104 -11.13 -0.77 5.71
CA PRO A 104 -12.10 -0.74 4.62
C PRO A 104 -12.68 0.65 4.35
N TYR A 105 -12.78 1.48 5.38
CA TYR A 105 -13.29 2.85 5.29
C TYR A 105 -12.21 3.85 4.88
N ALA A 106 -10.97 3.63 5.35
CA ALA A 106 -9.85 4.52 5.09
C ALA A 106 -9.15 4.24 3.75
N ARG A 107 -9.13 2.97 3.34
CA ARG A 107 -8.45 2.51 2.13
C ARG A 107 -9.39 2.02 1.04
N GLY A 108 -10.66 1.77 1.38
CA GLY A 108 -11.66 1.25 0.46
C GLY A 108 -11.51 -0.24 0.18
N ARG A 109 -12.13 -0.67 -0.92
CA ARG A 109 -12.15 -2.07 -1.37
C ARG A 109 -10.79 -2.55 -1.84
N VAL A 110 -10.65 -3.86 -1.96
CA VAL A 110 -9.46 -4.51 -2.55
C VAL A 110 -9.18 -3.90 -3.91
N ARG A 111 -7.92 -3.56 -4.12
CA ARG A 111 -7.38 -3.10 -5.41
C ARG A 111 -6.00 -3.72 -5.57
N SER A 112 -5.88 -4.55 -6.56
CA SER A 112 -4.62 -5.18 -6.94
C SER A 112 -3.92 -4.36 -8.01
N ARG A 113 -2.62 -4.32 -7.94
CA ARG A 113 -1.78 -3.75 -8.97
C ARG A 113 -1.62 -4.75 -10.11
N ASP A 114 -1.65 -4.29 -11.34
CA ASP A 114 -1.40 -5.13 -12.50
C ASP A 114 -0.06 -5.87 -12.38
N MET A 115 -0.04 -7.14 -12.76
CA MET A 115 1.13 -8.02 -12.59
C MET A 115 2.33 -7.52 -13.40
N GLU A 116 2.12 -7.11 -14.65
CA GLU A 116 3.23 -6.64 -15.50
C GLU A 116 3.79 -5.32 -15.02
N ASP A 117 2.94 -4.46 -14.45
CA ASP A 117 3.37 -3.22 -13.82
C ASP A 117 4.28 -3.50 -12.60
N VAL A 118 3.92 -4.46 -11.75
CA VAL A 118 4.76 -4.93 -10.63
C VAL A 118 6.10 -5.47 -11.14
N LEU A 119 6.06 -6.36 -12.13
CA LEU A 119 7.26 -6.98 -12.71
C LEU A 119 8.17 -5.94 -13.38
N SER A 120 7.61 -4.95 -14.04
CA SER A 120 8.35 -3.84 -14.66
C SER A 120 9.15 -3.04 -13.62
N GLU A 121 8.54 -2.70 -12.49
CA GLU A 121 9.23 -2.01 -11.38
C GLU A 121 10.34 -2.87 -10.79
N ILE A 122 10.06 -4.16 -10.51
CA ILE A 122 11.05 -5.10 -9.96
C ILE A 122 12.25 -5.25 -10.92
N ARG A 123 11.99 -5.42 -12.23
CA ARG A 123 13.06 -5.48 -13.25
C ARG A 123 13.91 -4.19 -13.27
N GLY A 124 13.27 -3.04 -13.13
CA GLY A 124 13.95 -1.75 -13.06
C GLY A 124 14.85 -1.65 -11.83
N LEU A 125 14.35 -1.98 -10.66
CA LEU A 125 15.10 -1.96 -9.41
C LEU A 125 16.21 -3.01 -9.38
N ALA A 126 15.98 -4.21 -9.91
CA ALA A 126 17.01 -5.26 -10.01
C ALA A 126 18.19 -4.84 -10.89
N ARG A 127 17.92 -4.17 -12.03
CA ARG A 127 18.96 -3.58 -12.87
C ARG A 127 19.78 -2.50 -12.15
N ASN A 128 19.16 -1.79 -11.21
CA ASN A 128 19.80 -0.77 -10.38
C ASN A 128 20.44 -1.34 -9.10
N GLY A 129 20.62 -2.67 -9.00
CA GLY A 129 21.34 -3.33 -7.92
C GLY A 129 20.51 -3.79 -6.71
N CYS A 130 19.19 -3.60 -6.72
CA CYS A 130 18.32 -4.18 -5.70
C CYS A 130 18.27 -5.70 -5.87
N ARG A 131 18.39 -6.45 -4.76
CA ARG A 131 18.48 -7.92 -4.76
C ARG A 131 17.41 -8.61 -3.95
N GLU A 132 16.80 -7.90 -3.02
CA GLU A 132 15.76 -8.44 -2.15
C GLU A 132 14.47 -7.63 -2.29
N PHE A 133 13.35 -8.32 -2.49
CA PHE A 133 12.05 -7.72 -2.69
C PHE A 133 11.06 -8.23 -1.64
N VAL A 134 10.49 -7.32 -0.87
CA VAL A 134 9.42 -7.62 0.09
C VAL A 134 8.09 -7.26 -0.56
N ILE A 135 7.31 -8.27 -0.92
CA ILE A 135 5.98 -8.09 -1.50
C ILE A 135 4.99 -7.80 -0.39
N THR A 136 4.32 -6.67 -0.46
CA THR A 136 3.46 -6.18 0.61
C THR A 136 2.14 -5.61 0.09
N GLY A 137 1.18 -5.48 0.97
CA GLY A 137 -0.13 -4.90 0.73
C GLY A 137 -0.84 -4.62 2.04
N ILE A 138 -2.05 -4.11 1.97
CA ILE A 138 -2.93 -3.97 3.13
C ILE A 138 -3.47 -5.36 3.54
N HIS A 139 -3.87 -6.15 2.56
CA HIS A 139 -4.29 -7.54 2.71
C HIS A 139 -3.74 -8.32 1.52
N VAL A 140 -2.45 -8.59 1.52
CA VAL A 140 -1.72 -9.14 0.37
C VAL A 140 -2.29 -10.48 -0.12
N CYS A 141 -2.91 -11.25 0.77
CA CYS A 141 -3.61 -12.50 0.43
C CYS A 141 -4.76 -12.31 -0.57
N SER A 142 -5.34 -11.12 -0.66
CA SER A 142 -6.39 -10.77 -1.64
C SER A 142 -5.84 -10.27 -2.97
N TYR A 143 -4.53 -10.32 -3.21
CA TYR A 143 -3.99 -9.93 -4.50
C TYR A 143 -4.58 -10.78 -5.63
N GLY A 144 -5.04 -10.11 -6.67
CA GLY A 144 -5.62 -10.72 -7.86
C GLY A 144 -7.12 -10.96 -7.82
N THR A 145 -7.78 -10.90 -6.63
CA THR A 145 -9.22 -11.21 -6.51
C THR A 145 -10.14 -10.21 -7.21
N ASP A 146 -9.62 -9.04 -7.59
CA ASP A 146 -10.31 -7.96 -8.29
C ASP A 146 -9.80 -7.75 -9.73
N LEU A 147 -8.84 -8.56 -10.17
CA LEU A 147 -8.32 -8.55 -11.55
C LEU A 147 -9.04 -9.58 -12.41
N ASP A 148 -9.05 -9.35 -13.70
CA ASP A 148 -9.55 -10.32 -14.66
C ASP A 148 -8.64 -11.56 -14.73
N GLY A 149 -9.24 -12.74 -14.69
CA GLY A 149 -8.54 -14.03 -14.73
C GLY A 149 -8.32 -14.66 -13.34
N ASP A 150 -7.66 -15.84 -13.32
CA ASP A 150 -7.51 -16.68 -12.13
C ASP A 150 -6.14 -16.51 -11.44
N LYS A 151 -5.40 -15.44 -11.75
CA LYS A 151 -4.06 -15.23 -11.22
C LYS A 151 -4.12 -14.54 -9.86
N GLY A 152 -3.49 -15.17 -8.86
CA GLY A 152 -3.39 -14.67 -7.50
C GLY A 152 -1.97 -14.38 -7.04
N LEU A 153 -1.80 -14.28 -5.73
CA LEU A 153 -0.51 -13.95 -5.12
C LEU A 153 0.60 -14.94 -5.51
N ILE A 154 0.29 -16.24 -5.54
CA ILE A 154 1.31 -17.25 -5.84
C ILE A 154 1.82 -17.14 -7.27
N ASP A 155 0.94 -16.83 -8.23
CA ASP A 155 1.31 -16.64 -9.63
C ASP A 155 2.25 -15.44 -9.78
N LEU A 156 1.97 -14.36 -9.06
CA LEU A 156 2.86 -13.18 -9.01
C LEU A 156 4.24 -13.55 -8.47
N LEU A 157 4.32 -14.34 -7.38
CA LEU A 157 5.59 -14.73 -6.77
C LEU A 157 6.42 -15.62 -7.70
N GLU A 158 5.78 -16.54 -8.42
CA GLU A 158 6.44 -17.37 -9.43
C GLU A 158 7.03 -16.52 -10.57
N GLU A 159 6.29 -15.52 -11.04
CA GLU A 159 6.79 -14.62 -12.08
C GLU A 159 7.93 -13.72 -11.56
N ILE A 160 7.87 -13.25 -10.31
CA ILE A 160 8.97 -12.51 -9.68
C ILE A 160 10.23 -13.39 -9.57
N GLY A 161 10.08 -14.67 -9.21
CA GLY A 161 11.19 -15.62 -9.14
C GLY A 161 11.94 -15.81 -10.47
N LYS A 162 11.29 -15.55 -11.61
CA LYS A 162 11.89 -15.61 -12.95
C LYS A 162 12.66 -14.35 -13.34
N VAL A 163 12.55 -13.26 -12.57
CA VAL A 163 13.21 -11.99 -12.89
C VAL A 163 14.70 -12.08 -12.58
N GLY A 164 15.53 -11.87 -13.59
CA GLY A 164 16.98 -11.86 -13.43
C GLY A 164 17.46 -10.76 -12.46
N GLY A 165 18.31 -11.16 -11.50
CA GLY A 165 18.85 -10.27 -10.48
C GLY A 165 18.03 -10.21 -9.19
N VAL A 166 16.93 -10.96 -9.08
CA VAL A 166 16.21 -11.17 -7.83
C VAL A 166 16.84 -12.35 -7.09
N ASP A 167 17.45 -12.06 -5.94
CA ASP A 167 18.11 -13.09 -5.11
C ASP A 167 17.19 -13.55 -3.96
N ARG A 168 16.31 -12.68 -3.46
CA ARG A 168 15.41 -12.97 -2.35
C ARG A 168 14.04 -12.34 -2.52
N ILE A 169 13.01 -13.15 -2.25
CA ILE A 169 11.60 -12.73 -2.20
C ILE A 169 11.08 -12.97 -0.79
N ARG A 170 10.44 -11.96 -0.21
CA ARG A 170 9.74 -12.06 1.08
C ARG A 170 8.31 -11.59 0.95
N LEU A 171 7.46 -12.12 1.82
CA LEU A 171 6.09 -11.64 1.98
C LEU A 171 5.95 -10.76 3.23
N GLY A 172 5.07 -9.77 3.14
CA GLY A 172 4.51 -9.08 4.29
C GLY A 172 3.61 -10.01 5.12
N SER A 173 2.77 -9.42 5.96
CA SER A 173 1.85 -10.18 6.80
C SER A 173 0.80 -10.92 5.98
N LEU A 174 0.58 -12.20 6.33
CA LEU A 174 -0.38 -13.08 5.70
C LEU A 174 -1.47 -13.48 6.70
N GLU A 175 -2.65 -13.78 6.20
CA GLU A 175 -3.65 -14.52 6.95
C GLU A 175 -3.38 -16.04 6.88
N PRO A 176 -3.62 -16.78 7.98
CA PRO A 176 -3.36 -18.22 8.01
C PRO A 176 -4.10 -19.02 6.91
N GLY A 177 -5.28 -18.55 6.49
CA GLY A 177 -6.13 -19.22 5.50
C GLY A 177 -5.51 -19.38 4.11
N ILE A 178 -4.49 -18.57 3.75
CA ILE A 178 -3.81 -18.72 2.46
C ILE A 178 -2.85 -19.92 2.45
N ILE A 179 -2.43 -20.41 3.64
CA ILE A 179 -1.43 -21.48 3.78
C ILE A 179 -2.10 -22.83 3.51
N THR A 180 -2.27 -23.15 2.24
CA THR A 180 -2.75 -24.45 1.75
C THR A 180 -1.56 -25.31 1.30
N GLU A 181 -1.80 -26.64 1.15
CA GLU A 181 -0.76 -27.53 0.63
C GLU A 181 -0.27 -27.11 -0.76
N ASP A 182 -1.18 -26.70 -1.63
CA ASP A 182 -0.85 -26.23 -2.98
C ASP A 182 0.01 -24.97 -2.93
N PHE A 183 -0.41 -23.96 -2.16
CA PHE A 183 0.34 -22.73 -1.98
C PHE A 183 1.75 -22.99 -1.47
N VAL A 184 1.91 -23.89 -0.47
CA VAL A 184 3.22 -24.23 0.08
C VAL A 184 4.08 -24.98 -0.94
N LYS A 185 3.52 -25.95 -1.68
CA LYS A 185 4.25 -26.68 -2.74
C LYS A 185 4.76 -25.73 -3.82
N ARG A 186 3.92 -24.81 -4.27
CA ARG A 186 4.31 -23.83 -5.28
C ARG A 186 5.38 -22.86 -4.74
N LEU A 187 5.26 -22.37 -3.50
CA LEU A 187 6.30 -21.56 -2.86
C LEU A 187 7.65 -22.27 -2.78
N GLN A 188 7.66 -23.56 -2.45
CA GLN A 188 8.89 -24.35 -2.39
C GLN A 188 9.61 -24.47 -3.75
N SER A 189 8.90 -24.30 -4.85
CA SER A 189 9.51 -24.32 -6.19
C SER A 189 10.19 -23.00 -6.57
N ILE A 190 10.00 -21.94 -5.79
CA ILE A 190 10.62 -20.63 -6.00
C ILE A 190 11.92 -20.57 -5.20
N GLU A 191 13.07 -20.78 -5.83
CA GLU A 191 14.39 -20.84 -5.17
C GLU A 191 14.73 -19.57 -4.39
N GLN A 192 14.28 -18.39 -4.87
CA GLN A 192 14.52 -17.11 -4.25
C GLN A 192 13.63 -16.82 -3.05
N PHE A 193 12.58 -17.64 -2.82
CA PHE A 193 11.65 -17.41 -1.75
C PHE A 193 12.27 -17.68 -0.37
N CYS A 194 12.24 -16.69 0.51
CA CYS A 194 12.74 -16.85 1.88
C CYS A 194 11.71 -17.59 2.76
N PRO A 195 12.08 -18.69 3.43
CA PRO A 195 11.18 -19.48 4.28
C PRO A 195 10.90 -18.76 5.61
N HIS A 196 10.31 -17.59 5.54
CA HIS A 196 9.93 -16.75 6.68
C HIS A 196 8.52 -16.21 6.48
N PHE A 197 7.65 -16.46 7.46
CA PHE A 197 6.25 -16.03 7.43
C PHE A 197 5.91 -15.20 8.68
N HIS A 198 5.15 -14.14 8.48
CA HIS A 198 4.46 -13.43 9.52
C HIS A 198 2.96 -13.68 9.35
N LEU A 199 2.37 -14.51 10.23
CA LEU A 199 0.96 -14.90 10.15
C LEU A 199 0.13 -14.11 11.16
N SER A 200 -0.92 -13.45 10.67
CA SER A 200 -1.86 -12.67 11.48
C SER A 200 -2.94 -13.57 12.08
N LEU A 201 -2.58 -14.33 13.13
CA LEU A 201 -3.47 -15.29 13.78
C LEU A 201 -4.65 -14.63 14.52
N GLN A 202 -4.51 -13.36 14.92
CA GLN A 202 -5.44 -12.55 15.70
C GLN A 202 -5.63 -13.05 17.14
N SER A 203 -6.10 -14.28 17.33
CA SER A 203 -6.23 -14.94 18.65
C SER A 203 -6.07 -16.47 18.51
N GLY A 204 -5.59 -17.12 19.55
CA GLY A 204 -5.63 -18.58 19.71
C GLY A 204 -6.85 -19.07 20.48
N CYS A 205 -7.87 -18.22 20.69
CA CYS A 205 -9.06 -18.53 21.46
C CYS A 205 -10.33 -18.32 20.62
N ASP A 206 -11.12 -19.37 20.43
CA ASP A 206 -12.37 -19.33 19.63
C ASP A 206 -13.40 -18.31 20.15
N ALA A 207 -13.46 -18.11 21.48
CA ALA A 207 -14.36 -17.13 22.07
C ALA A 207 -14.00 -15.67 21.70
N THR A 208 -12.72 -15.43 21.40
CA THR A 208 -12.23 -14.10 20.94
C THR A 208 -12.39 -13.92 19.44
N LEU A 209 -12.37 -15.02 18.67
CA LEU A 209 -12.53 -14.99 17.21
C LEU A 209 -13.99 -14.90 16.75
N LYS A 210 -14.94 -15.21 17.62
CA LYS A 210 -16.40 -15.08 17.40
C LYS A 210 -16.86 -13.65 17.65
#